data_9254f50688939aa55fa376b0f381901d
#
_entry.id   9254f50688939aa55fa376b0f381901d
#
_cell.length_a   1.000
_cell.length_b   1.000
_cell.length_c   1.000
_cell.angle_alpha   90.00
_cell.angle_beta   90.00
_cell.angle_gamma   90.00
#
_symmetry.space_group_name_H-M   'P 1'
#
loop_
_entity.id
_entity.type
_entity.pdbx_description
1 polymer ?
#
loop_
_entity_poly.entity_id
_entity_poly.type
_entity_poly.pdbx_seq_one_letter_code
_entity_poly.pdbx_strand_id
1 'polypeptide(L)'
;MNSMIISCAISVCKTVKEKFKASKLNSAIERVYSVISRSWQNSVITRAVKTENSKTKNSILSRVMMSPFTLLEKISVKIGDKLSDRIEKSVICELCRSYVQNAMALNSRFMGIMALSMSIVYNILKFASTGYINKYIIILSVVSAFFVIFNVNIMGFCNTSKLVEFIKHCLGFDKVSFDFWDDLRTTGRIRLVAGAMVGVLTGAVMYVSPIIGILVPFAVFGMLLVLQYPVTGVFAAVFLAPLISFSSMPLAGVCVWTLLSLVIHSLCDETFKWKREGAGVALLLFLAVLFVSSVFSFARMDSLVVWAMYFVFVTFYFAVINLIDTKEKAYGLLKVFAISGALVALYGIMQYVFGWNTSNAWIDEEMFAEETMRVYSTLANPNVLGEYLLLVLPVSIVLGIKSKKPLTKLVYLAVSAIVFVCLILTQSRGCWLGFMVSAALFITFYDGRWWMLAILALAFVPFVLPDTIMNRLMSIGDMGDSSTSYRVFIWMGTMGIVRNYFMGGIGMGEGAFAKVYPLFSYNSVIAPHSHNTFLQLLVEGGIPALAMFIAIIAVFFKNTHNGYRVCEKKSLDSAMLLGIASGVAGFLFQSMFDYTFYNYRVMAVFFMLIGINIALSGIVTRKRS
;
A
#
# COMPACT_ATOMS: atom_id res chain seq x y z
N MET A 1 10.43 44.58 14.54
CA MET A 1 11.67 43.81 14.43
C MET A 1 11.50 42.50 13.61
N ASN A 2 10.46 41.69 13.83
CA ASN A 2 10.25 40.42 13.10
C ASN A 2 10.00 40.58 11.59
N SER A 3 9.35 41.66 11.14
CA SER A 3 9.10 41.85 9.68
C SER A 3 10.37 42.24 8.91
N MET A 4 11.30 42.93 9.58
CA MET A 4 12.55 43.38 8.95
C MET A 4 13.54 42.20 8.77
N ILE A 5 13.58 41.25 9.71
CA ILE A 5 14.40 40.05 9.61
C ILE A 5 13.87 39.13 8.50
N ILE A 6 12.55 38.97 8.40
CA ILE A 6 11.92 38.16 7.36
C ILE A 6 12.13 38.79 5.99
N SER A 7 11.99 40.11 5.84
CA SER A 7 12.24 40.81 4.58
C SER A 7 13.71 40.73 4.15
N CYS A 8 14.63 40.84 5.10
CA CYS A 8 16.06 40.68 4.87
C CYS A 8 16.41 39.25 4.44
N ALA A 9 15.86 38.23 5.09
CA ALA A 9 16.04 36.83 4.73
C ALA A 9 15.47 36.54 3.32
N ILE A 10 14.32 37.09 2.98
CA ILE A 10 13.72 36.95 1.64
C ILE A 10 14.60 37.64 0.58
N SER A 11 15.12 38.81 0.87
CA SER A 11 16.02 39.54 -0.02
C SER A 11 17.34 38.80 -0.24
N VAL A 12 17.97 38.29 0.84
CA VAL A 12 19.17 37.44 0.73
C VAL A 12 18.90 36.18 -0.10
N CYS A 13 17.80 35.48 0.16
CA CYS A 13 17.41 34.31 -0.61
C CYS A 13 17.20 34.66 -2.11
N LYS A 14 16.64 35.83 -2.43
CA LYS A 14 16.42 36.27 -3.80
C LYS A 14 17.75 36.57 -4.50
N THR A 15 18.66 37.27 -3.84
CA THR A 15 19.99 37.60 -4.34
C THR A 15 20.86 36.35 -4.53
N VAL A 16 20.84 35.41 -3.59
CA VAL A 16 21.53 34.11 -3.70
C VAL A 16 20.97 33.31 -4.89
N LYS A 17 19.66 33.29 -5.06
CA LYS A 17 18.99 32.63 -6.19
C LYS A 17 19.36 33.22 -7.55
N GLU A 18 19.48 34.54 -7.66
CA GLU A 18 19.89 35.23 -8.89
C GLU A 18 21.37 35.01 -9.19
N LYS A 19 22.26 35.13 -8.19
CA LYS A 19 23.68 34.83 -8.34
C LYS A 19 23.94 33.37 -8.70
N PHE A 20 23.17 32.43 -8.12
CA PHE A 20 23.27 31.04 -8.48
C PHE A 20 22.82 30.76 -9.92
N LYS A 21 21.73 31.39 -10.39
CA LYS A 21 21.29 31.28 -11.79
C LYS A 21 22.37 31.76 -12.78
N ALA A 22 23.13 32.78 -12.42
CA ALA A 22 24.21 33.33 -13.25
C ALA A 22 25.55 32.59 -13.07
N SER A 23 25.65 31.61 -12.15
CA SER A 23 26.88 30.94 -11.83
C SER A 23 27.33 29.92 -12.89
N LYS A 24 28.65 29.75 -13.06
CA LYS A 24 29.24 28.67 -13.89
C LYS A 24 28.78 27.28 -13.45
N LEU A 25 28.49 27.10 -12.16
CA LEU A 25 27.99 25.87 -11.59
C LEU A 25 26.59 25.53 -12.10
N ASN A 26 25.66 26.51 -12.13
CA ASN A 26 24.32 26.32 -12.68
C ASN A 26 24.39 25.98 -14.19
N SER A 27 25.26 26.64 -14.95
CA SER A 27 25.44 26.36 -16.38
C SER A 27 26.06 24.97 -16.62
N ALA A 28 26.93 24.49 -15.71
CA ALA A 28 27.46 23.13 -15.78
C ALA A 28 26.36 22.10 -15.45
N ILE A 29 25.57 22.32 -14.42
CA ILE A 29 24.42 21.47 -14.04
C ILE A 29 23.40 21.40 -15.20
N GLU A 30 23.08 22.54 -15.82
CA GLU A 30 22.17 22.57 -16.98
C GLU A 30 22.74 21.85 -18.21
N ARG A 31 24.06 21.92 -18.43
CA ARG A 31 24.72 21.13 -19.49
C ARG A 31 24.64 19.63 -19.22
N VAL A 32 25.00 19.19 -18.02
CA VAL A 32 24.89 17.78 -17.62
C VAL A 32 23.44 17.30 -17.73
N TYR A 33 22.49 18.09 -17.27
CA TYR A 33 21.07 17.80 -17.40
C TYR A 33 20.63 17.70 -18.87
N SER A 34 21.07 18.60 -19.72
CA SER A 34 20.75 18.58 -21.15
C SER A 34 21.35 17.37 -21.87
N VAL A 35 22.56 16.95 -21.50
CA VAL A 35 23.21 15.74 -22.03
C VAL A 35 22.46 14.49 -21.59
N ILE A 36 22.16 14.36 -20.29
CA ILE A 36 21.39 13.23 -19.76
C ILE A 36 19.99 13.19 -20.39
N SER A 37 19.31 14.32 -20.50
CA SER A 37 17.98 14.43 -21.12
C SER A 37 18.01 14.06 -22.60
N ARG A 38 19.01 14.49 -23.38
CA ARG A 38 19.17 14.11 -24.80
C ARG A 38 19.52 12.63 -24.95
N SER A 39 20.44 12.10 -24.13
CA SER A 39 20.80 10.68 -24.14
C SER A 39 19.58 9.82 -23.79
N TRP A 40 18.78 10.25 -22.82
CA TRP A 40 17.52 9.58 -22.46
C TRP A 40 16.51 9.63 -23.60
N GLN A 41 16.29 10.80 -24.21
CA GLN A 41 15.37 10.97 -25.34
C GLN A 41 15.76 10.14 -26.57
N ASN A 42 17.06 9.89 -26.77
CA ASN A 42 17.60 9.13 -27.89
C ASN A 42 17.84 7.65 -27.54
N SER A 43 17.63 7.25 -26.30
CA SER A 43 17.86 5.87 -25.85
C SER A 43 16.91 4.87 -26.54
N VAL A 44 17.37 3.63 -26.70
CA VAL A 44 16.55 2.50 -27.20
C VAL A 44 15.30 2.34 -26.33
N ILE A 45 15.45 2.56 -25.00
CA ILE A 45 14.36 2.51 -24.04
C ILE A 45 13.29 3.57 -24.36
N THR A 46 13.70 4.82 -24.62
CA THR A 46 12.74 5.89 -24.97
C THR A 46 12.08 5.67 -26.32
N ARG A 47 12.79 5.09 -27.30
CA ARG A 47 12.20 4.68 -28.58
C ARG A 47 11.18 3.55 -28.39
N ALA A 48 11.49 2.53 -27.60
CA ALA A 48 10.55 1.46 -27.26
C ALA A 48 9.32 1.99 -26.48
N VAL A 49 9.52 3.01 -25.63
CA VAL A 49 8.46 3.71 -24.91
C VAL A 49 7.57 4.56 -25.82
N LYS A 50 8.11 5.17 -26.88
CA LYS A 50 7.35 6.01 -27.83
C LYS A 50 6.50 5.21 -28.82
N THR A 51 6.74 3.90 -29.00
CA THR A 51 5.94 3.07 -29.91
C THR A 51 4.52 2.92 -29.36
N GLU A 52 3.53 3.38 -30.09
CA GLU A 52 2.13 3.34 -29.67
C GLU A 52 1.65 1.91 -29.38
N ASN A 53 0.85 1.77 -28.32
CA ASN A 53 0.33 0.51 -27.80
C ASN A 53 -0.66 -0.25 -28.72
N SER A 54 -0.89 0.22 -29.96
CA SER A 54 -1.93 -0.37 -30.83
C SER A 54 -1.66 -1.84 -31.21
N LYS A 55 -0.38 -2.18 -31.45
CA LYS A 55 -0.02 -3.57 -31.83
C LYS A 55 -0.12 -4.58 -30.68
N THR A 56 0.16 -4.16 -29.44
CA THR A 56 0.07 -5.02 -28.26
C THR A 56 -1.38 -5.24 -27.79
N LYS A 57 -2.26 -4.23 -27.93
CA LYS A 57 -3.70 -4.37 -27.60
C LYS A 57 -4.40 -5.42 -28.46
N ASN A 58 -3.99 -5.62 -29.71
CA ASN A 58 -4.62 -6.53 -30.67
C ASN A 58 -3.95 -7.90 -30.76
N SER A 59 -2.93 -8.19 -29.95
CA SER A 59 -2.29 -9.51 -29.97
C SER A 59 -3.24 -10.60 -29.46
N ILE A 60 -3.13 -11.81 -30.03
CA ILE A 60 -3.91 -13.00 -29.61
C ILE A 60 -3.73 -13.23 -28.11
N LEU A 61 -2.49 -13.11 -27.63
CA LEU A 61 -2.14 -13.29 -26.22
C LEU A 61 -2.87 -12.30 -25.31
N SER A 62 -2.92 -11.01 -25.69
CA SER A 62 -3.67 -9.99 -24.95
C SER A 62 -5.18 -10.32 -24.91
N ARG A 63 -5.75 -10.76 -26.04
CA ARG A 63 -7.16 -11.16 -26.12
C ARG A 63 -7.47 -12.35 -25.22
N VAL A 64 -6.61 -13.35 -25.19
CA VAL A 64 -6.79 -14.54 -24.32
C VAL A 64 -6.69 -14.13 -22.84
N MET A 65 -5.64 -13.41 -22.45
CA MET A 65 -5.44 -12.99 -21.06
C MET A 65 -6.55 -12.06 -20.55
N MET A 66 -7.15 -11.24 -21.41
CA MET A 66 -8.23 -10.31 -21.04
C MET A 66 -9.63 -10.89 -21.29
N SER A 67 -9.74 -12.15 -21.73
CA SER A 67 -11.04 -12.79 -21.99
C SER A 67 -11.96 -12.86 -20.77
N PRO A 68 -11.49 -13.08 -19.52
CA PRO A 68 -12.38 -13.07 -18.35
C PRO A 68 -13.14 -11.75 -18.18
N PHE A 69 -12.46 -10.61 -18.39
CA PHE A 69 -13.09 -9.29 -18.29
C PHE A 69 -14.11 -9.06 -19.41
N THR A 70 -13.81 -9.52 -20.65
CA THR A 70 -14.77 -9.43 -21.75
C THR A 70 -15.99 -10.35 -21.53
N LEU A 71 -15.79 -11.49 -20.88
CA LEU A 71 -16.88 -12.37 -20.49
C LEU A 71 -17.78 -11.70 -19.45
N LEU A 72 -17.21 -11.09 -18.41
CA LEU A 72 -17.96 -10.35 -17.38
C LEU A 72 -18.79 -9.22 -18.02
N GLU A 73 -18.20 -8.43 -18.94
CA GLU A 73 -18.93 -7.38 -19.66
C GLU A 73 -20.09 -7.93 -20.52
N LYS A 74 -19.91 -9.08 -21.19
CA LYS A 74 -20.98 -9.72 -21.95
C LYS A 74 -22.10 -10.24 -21.04
N ILE A 75 -21.74 -10.79 -19.88
CA ILE A 75 -22.71 -11.25 -18.88
C ILE A 75 -23.48 -10.06 -18.31
N SER A 76 -22.81 -8.97 -17.97
CA SER A 76 -23.44 -7.74 -17.47
C SER A 76 -24.49 -7.20 -18.42
N VAL A 77 -24.15 -7.04 -19.71
CA VAL A 77 -25.12 -6.61 -20.75
C VAL A 77 -26.34 -7.54 -20.86
N LYS A 78 -26.18 -8.85 -20.55
CA LYS A 78 -27.27 -9.83 -20.66
C LYS A 78 -28.19 -9.86 -19.43
N ILE A 79 -27.66 -9.67 -18.24
CA ILE A 79 -28.41 -9.87 -16.99
C ILE A 79 -28.38 -8.66 -16.04
N GLY A 80 -27.60 -7.61 -16.34
CA GLY A 80 -27.31 -6.49 -15.43
C GLY A 80 -28.58 -5.82 -14.91
N ASP A 81 -29.48 -5.40 -15.79
CA ASP A 81 -30.73 -4.75 -15.42
C ASP A 81 -31.61 -5.62 -14.53
N LYS A 82 -31.73 -6.93 -14.85
CA LYS A 82 -32.54 -7.86 -14.04
C LYS A 82 -31.92 -8.09 -12.68
N LEU A 83 -30.59 -8.12 -12.61
CA LEU A 83 -29.87 -8.33 -11.35
C LEU A 83 -29.96 -7.08 -10.48
N SER A 84 -29.78 -5.89 -11.06
CA SER A 84 -29.91 -4.61 -10.40
C SER A 84 -31.32 -4.42 -9.83
N ASP A 85 -32.36 -4.66 -10.61
CA ASP A 85 -33.78 -4.58 -10.17
C ASP A 85 -34.08 -5.55 -9.01
N ARG A 86 -33.56 -6.79 -9.07
CA ARG A 86 -33.71 -7.75 -7.96
C ARG A 86 -32.99 -7.31 -6.69
N ILE A 87 -31.78 -6.79 -6.81
CA ILE A 87 -31.00 -6.28 -5.68
C ILE A 87 -31.69 -5.07 -5.04
N GLU A 88 -32.23 -4.18 -5.86
CA GLU A 88 -32.96 -2.99 -5.38
C GLU A 88 -34.22 -3.36 -4.60
N LYS A 89 -34.99 -4.36 -5.08
CA LYS A 89 -36.21 -4.86 -4.46
C LYS A 89 -35.98 -5.85 -3.31
N SER A 90 -34.74 -6.28 -3.08
CA SER A 90 -34.42 -7.28 -2.05
C SER A 90 -34.46 -6.68 -0.65
N VAL A 91 -35.29 -7.28 0.23
CA VAL A 91 -35.34 -6.94 1.67
C VAL A 91 -34.00 -7.16 2.35
N ILE A 92 -33.24 -8.20 1.95
CA ILE A 92 -31.90 -8.46 2.50
C ILE A 92 -30.94 -7.33 2.15
N CYS A 93 -30.96 -6.88 0.88
CA CYS A 93 -30.09 -5.78 0.44
C CYS A 93 -30.50 -4.44 1.11
N GLU A 94 -31.79 -4.24 1.36
CA GLU A 94 -32.29 -3.09 2.12
C GLU A 94 -31.82 -3.13 3.58
N LEU A 95 -31.86 -4.31 4.25
CA LEU A 95 -31.31 -4.51 5.59
C LEU A 95 -29.82 -4.21 5.62
N CYS A 96 -29.05 -4.71 4.66
CA CYS A 96 -27.61 -4.46 4.55
C CYS A 96 -27.30 -2.96 4.36
N ARG A 97 -28.03 -2.27 3.47
CA ARG A 97 -27.91 -0.81 3.27
C ARG A 97 -28.26 -0.05 4.55
N SER A 98 -29.37 -0.41 5.18
CA SER A 98 -29.81 0.21 6.44
C SER A 98 -28.77 0.04 7.55
N TYR A 99 -28.16 -1.14 7.66
CA TYR A 99 -27.10 -1.39 8.64
C TYR A 99 -25.92 -0.44 8.43
N VAL A 100 -25.37 -0.38 7.22
CA VAL A 100 -24.22 0.46 6.89
C VAL A 100 -24.54 1.94 7.15
N GLN A 101 -25.65 2.44 6.64
CA GLN A 101 -26.04 3.85 6.80
C GLN A 101 -26.20 4.25 8.27
N ASN A 102 -26.87 3.43 9.08
CA ASN A 102 -27.09 3.75 10.49
C ASN A 102 -25.82 3.57 11.34
N ALA A 103 -24.97 2.60 11.02
CA ALA A 103 -23.67 2.43 11.66
C ALA A 103 -22.74 3.61 11.32
N MET A 104 -22.70 4.07 10.06
CA MET A 104 -21.95 5.27 9.68
C MET A 104 -22.48 6.53 10.38
N ALA A 105 -23.79 6.67 10.50
CA ALA A 105 -24.41 7.79 11.20
C ALA A 105 -24.19 7.75 12.72
N LEU A 106 -23.69 6.64 13.27
CA LEU A 106 -23.68 6.37 14.70
C LEU A 106 -25.06 6.70 15.31
N ASN A 107 -26.14 6.19 14.66
CA ASN A 107 -27.48 6.47 15.09
C ASN A 107 -27.75 5.84 16.46
N SER A 108 -28.09 6.65 17.47
CA SER A 108 -28.23 6.21 18.86
C SER A 108 -29.27 5.10 19.04
N ARG A 109 -30.43 5.21 18.40
CA ARG A 109 -31.50 4.20 18.46
C ARG A 109 -31.06 2.87 17.85
N PHE A 110 -30.40 2.91 16.71
CA PHE A 110 -29.84 1.72 16.06
C PHE A 110 -28.78 1.03 16.92
N MET A 111 -27.82 1.79 17.45
CA MET A 111 -26.78 1.28 18.32
C MET A 111 -27.36 0.73 19.64
N GLY A 112 -28.37 1.41 20.19
CA GLY A 112 -29.09 0.97 21.37
C GLY A 112 -29.79 -0.38 21.17
N ILE A 113 -30.51 -0.58 20.05
CA ILE A 113 -31.15 -1.88 19.74
C ILE A 113 -30.12 -2.98 19.51
N MET A 114 -29.04 -2.70 18.80
CA MET A 114 -27.96 -3.67 18.57
C MET A 114 -27.34 -4.12 19.89
N ALA A 115 -27.01 -3.19 20.79
CA ALA A 115 -26.45 -3.50 22.10
C ALA A 115 -27.46 -4.17 23.04
N LEU A 116 -28.74 -3.80 22.98
CA LEU A 116 -29.81 -4.42 23.77
C LEU A 116 -30.04 -5.88 23.37
N SER A 117 -30.20 -6.16 22.06
CA SER A 117 -30.37 -7.53 21.56
C SER A 117 -29.15 -8.41 21.84
N MET A 118 -27.93 -7.87 21.69
CA MET A 118 -26.68 -8.51 22.08
C MET A 118 -26.70 -8.92 23.56
N SER A 119 -27.05 -7.99 24.43
CA SER A 119 -27.08 -8.19 25.88
C SER A 119 -28.10 -9.24 26.30
N ILE A 120 -29.29 -9.21 25.69
CA ILE A 120 -30.37 -10.17 25.96
C ILE A 120 -29.92 -11.58 25.55
N VAL A 121 -29.42 -11.76 24.34
CA VAL A 121 -28.99 -13.08 23.83
C VAL A 121 -27.83 -13.64 24.65
N TYR A 122 -26.82 -12.82 24.94
CA TYR A 122 -25.70 -13.25 25.79
C TYR A 122 -26.17 -13.77 27.16
N ASN A 123 -27.07 -13.01 27.85
CA ASN A 123 -27.54 -13.39 29.15
C ASN A 123 -28.46 -14.62 29.13
N ILE A 124 -29.29 -14.79 28.08
CA ILE A 124 -30.10 -16.02 27.90
C ILE A 124 -29.18 -17.24 27.75
N LEU A 125 -28.16 -17.18 26.90
CA LEU A 125 -27.21 -18.28 26.68
C LEU A 125 -26.39 -18.56 27.95
N LYS A 126 -25.96 -17.51 28.64
CA LYS A 126 -25.21 -17.63 29.92
C LYS A 126 -26.06 -18.27 31.00
N PHE A 127 -27.31 -17.85 31.17
CA PHE A 127 -28.24 -18.41 32.13
C PHE A 127 -28.55 -19.87 31.81
N ALA A 128 -28.82 -20.20 30.56
CA ALA A 128 -29.10 -21.58 30.15
C ALA A 128 -27.93 -22.54 30.42
N SER A 129 -26.69 -22.05 30.35
CA SER A 129 -25.49 -22.88 30.55
C SER A 129 -24.99 -22.95 31.99
N THR A 130 -25.14 -21.85 32.76
CA THR A 130 -24.52 -21.74 34.12
C THR A 130 -25.52 -21.46 35.23
N GLY A 131 -26.78 -21.20 34.94
CA GLY A 131 -27.78 -20.75 35.89
C GLY A 131 -27.60 -19.33 36.43
N TYR A 132 -26.58 -18.60 35.93
CA TYR A 132 -26.27 -17.25 36.40
C TYR A 132 -26.37 -16.22 35.25
N ILE A 133 -26.79 -15.01 35.63
CA ILE A 133 -26.86 -13.85 34.72
C ILE A 133 -25.67 -12.92 35.00
N ASN A 134 -25.05 -12.37 33.94
CA ASN A 134 -23.97 -11.42 34.09
C ASN A 134 -24.52 -10.02 34.43
N LYS A 135 -24.28 -9.56 35.68
CA LYS A 135 -24.78 -8.27 36.20
C LYS A 135 -24.29 -7.06 35.35
N TYR A 136 -23.07 -7.11 34.81
CA TYR A 136 -22.52 -6.02 34.01
C TYR A 136 -23.25 -5.92 32.66
N ILE A 137 -23.63 -7.04 32.08
CA ILE A 137 -24.41 -7.09 30.85
C ILE A 137 -25.86 -6.65 31.08
N ILE A 138 -26.43 -6.85 32.30
CA ILE A 138 -27.74 -6.26 32.66
C ILE A 138 -27.65 -4.73 32.68
N ILE A 139 -26.60 -4.16 33.29
CA ILE A 139 -26.39 -2.70 33.29
C ILE A 139 -26.30 -2.20 31.85
N LEU A 140 -25.56 -2.90 30.98
CA LEU A 140 -25.48 -2.57 29.56
C LEU A 140 -26.85 -2.61 28.88
N SER A 141 -27.72 -3.59 29.23
CA SER A 141 -29.10 -3.66 28.70
C SER A 141 -29.91 -2.43 29.09
N VAL A 142 -29.82 -1.96 30.33
CA VAL A 142 -30.52 -0.76 30.81
C VAL A 142 -30.05 0.49 30.10
N VAL A 143 -28.71 0.65 29.99
CA VAL A 143 -28.11 1.77 29.26
C VAL A 143 -28.52 1.74 27.79
N SER A 144 -28.50 0.56 27.17
CA SER A 144 -28.90 0.40 25.77
C SER A 144 -30.37 0.73 25.54
N ALA A 145 -31.26 0.33 26.46
CA ALA A 145 -32.68 0.67 26.40
C ALA A 145 -32.90 2.19 26.45
N PHE A 146 -32.09 2.92 27.23
CA PHE A 146 -32.12 4.39 27.24
C PHE A 146 -31.76 4.96 25.86
N PHE A 147 -30.72 4.44 25.19
CA PHE A 147 -30.33 4.88 23.83
C PHE A 147 -31.38 4.55 22.77
N VAL A 148 -32.23 3.54 22.96
CA VAL A 148 -33.35 3.22 22.06
C VAL A 148 -34.41 4.33 22.03
N ILE A 149 -34.60 5.06 23.13
CA ILE A 149 -35.58 6.15 23.23
C ILE A 149 -35.16 7.31 22.34
N PHE A 150 -33.88 7.61 22.27
CA PHE A 150 -33.34 8.74 21.50
C PHE A 150 -33.04 8.33 20.04
N ASN A 151 -33.27 9.28 19.12
CA ASN A 151 -32.98 9.08 17.69
C ASN A 151 -32.06 10.21 17.21
N VAL A 152 -30.79 10.13 17.64
CA VAL A 152 -29.77 11.13 17.33
C VAL A 152 -28.70 10.52 16.45
N ASN A 153 -28.32 11.22 15.39
CA ASN A 153 -27.18 10.87 14.54
C ASN A 153 -25.92 11.56 15.08
N ILE A 154 -25.12 10.82 15.87
CA ILE A 154 -23.94 11.36 16.55
C ILE A 154 -22.92 11.89 15.53
N MET A 155 -22.76 11.21 14.40
CA MET A 155 -21.81 11.65 13.37
C MET A 155 -22.24 12.97 12.71
N GLY A 156 -23.55 13.21 12.55
CA GLY A 156 -24.05 14.52 12.12
C GLY A 156 -23.59 15.64 13.06
N PHE A 157 -23.61 15.38 14.36
CA PHE A 157 -23.08 16.29 15.37
C PHE A 157 -21.55 16.46 15.28
N CYS A 158 -20.80 15.36 15.02
CA CYS A 158 -19.35 15.38 14.83
C CYS A 158 -18.96 16.18 13.58
N ASN A 159 -19.73 16.12 12.50
CA ASN A 159 -19.43 16.86 11.27
C ASN A 159 -19.58 18.38 11.43
N THR A 160 -20.40 18.85 12.39
CA THR A 160 -20.51 20.28 12.74
C THR A 160 -19.47 20.73 13.75
N SER A 161 -18.66 19.79 14.28
CA SER A 161 -17.64 20.09 15.26
C SER A 161 -16.46 20.83 14.64
N LYS A 162 -16.10 21.98 15.19
CA LYS A 162 -14.87 22.74 14.80
C LYS A 162 -13.61 21.90 14.91
N LEU A 163 -13.54 20.95 15.84
CA LEU A 163 -12.40 20.04 16.01
C LEU A 163 -12.27 19.07 14.80
N VAL A 164 -13.39 18.47 14.37
CA VAL A 164 -13.40 17.56 13.23
C VAL A 164 -13.07 18.33 11.94
N GLU A 165 -13.61 19.52 11.77
CA GLU A 165 -13.28 20.41 10.65
C GLU A 165 -11.78 20.77 10.66
N PHE A 166 -11.24 21.12 11.82
CA PHE A 166 -9.82 21.40 11.99
C PHE A 166 -8.95 20.18 11.62
N ILE A 167 -9.30 18.97 12.08
CA ILE A 167 -8.58 17.74 11.74
C ILE A 167 -8.65 17.48 10.22
N LYS A 168 -9.84 17.58 9.59
CA LYS A 168 -9.99 17.47 8.15
C LYS A 168 -9.10 18.46 7.39
N HIS A 169 -9.05 19.69 7.89
CA HIS A 169 -8.20 20.75 7.33
C HIS A 169 -6.70 20.41 7.45
N CYS A 170 -6.25 19.97 8.62
CA CYS A 170 -4.86 19.55 8.86
C CYS A 170 -4.43 18.44 7.91
N LEU A 171 -5.29 17.45 7.71
CA LEU A 171 -5.02 16.29 6.87
C LEU A 171 -5.33 16.55 5.38
N GLY A 172 -5.90 17.73 5.04
CA GLY A 172 -6.23 18.11 3.68
C GLY A 172 -7.39 17.31 3.08
N PHE A 173 -8.34 16.88 3.91
CA PHE A 173 -9.56 16.18 3.50
C PHE A 173 -10.79 17.11 3.42
N ASP A 174 -10.61 18.41 3.29
CA ASP A 174 -11.71 19.40 3.29
C ASP A 174 -12.77 19.18 2.21
N LYS A 175 -12.39 18.55 1.10
CA LYS A 175 -13.30 18.26 -0.01
C LYS A 175 -13.97 16.88 0.09
N VAL A 176 -13.67 16.13 1.12
CA VAL A 176 -14.35 14.86 1.36
C VAL A 176 -15.68 15.20 2.03
N SER A 177 -16.70 15.45 1.22
CA SER A 177 -18.08 15.44 1.69
C SER A 177 -18.44 13.98 1.97
N PHE A 178 -18.93 13.73 3.14
CA PHE A 178 -19.56 12.45 3.44
C PHE A 178 -21.03 12.55 2.99
N ASP A 179 -21.25 12.81 1.69
CA ASP A 179 -22.59 12.96 1.08
C ASP A 179 -23.43 11.66 1.14
N PHE A 180 -22.88 10.61 1.76
CA PHE A 180 -23.61 9.40 2.13
C PHE A 180 -24.80 9.66 3.08
N TRP A 181 -24.91 10.86 3.65
CA TRP A 181 -25.84 11.16 4.72
C TRP A 181 -27.22 11.60 4.23
N ASP A 182 -27.30 12.10 3.00
CA ASP A 182 -28.54 12.66 2.48
C ASP A 182 -29.55 11.58 2.02
N ASP A 183 -29.12 10.32 1.90
CA ASP A 183 -29.95 9.20 1.44
C ASP A 183 -30.49 8.30 2.57
N LEU A 184 -30.64 8.82 3.80
CA LEU A 184 -31.21 8.09 4.95
C LEU A 184 -32.74 7.87 4.82
N ARG A 185 -33.18 7.34 3.68
CA ARG A 185 -34.60 7.03 3.40
C ARG A 185 -35.07 5.68 3.92
N THR A 186 -34.27 4.99 4.76
CA THR A 186 -34.69 3.70 5.31
C THR A 186 -35.84 3.84 6.29
N THR A 187 -36.88 2.99 6.15
CA THR A 187 -37.97 2.96 7.09
C THR A 187 -37.51 2.62 8.50
N GLY A 188 -38.12 3.23 9.51
CA GLY A 188 -37.71 3.05 10.91
C GLY A 188 -37.71 1.59 11.37
N ARG A 189 -38.61 0.74 10.84
CA ARG A 189 -38.71 -0.70 11.18
C ARG A 189 -37.52 -1.50 10.66
N ILE A 190 -37.12 -1.33 9.41
CA ILE A 190 -36.00 -2.04 8.78
C ILE A 190 -34.69 -1.72 9.50
N ARG A 191 -34.46 -0.48 9.91
CA ARG A 191 -33.33 -0.06 10.72
C ARG A 191 -33.24 -0.83 12.04
N LEU A 192 -34.37 -0.98 12.75
CA LEU A 192 -34.42 -1.68 14.02
C LEU A 192 -34.12 -3.18 13.84
N VAL A 193 -34.68 -3.79 12.79
CA VAL A 193 -34.43 -5.22 12.46
C VAL A 193 -32.97 -5.44 12.11
N ALA A 194 -32.36 -4.58 11.29
CA ALA A 194 -30.95 -4.71 10.94
C ALA A 194 -30.02 -4.64 12.17
N GLY A 195 -30.26 -3.69 13.08
CA GLY A 195 -29.53 -3.58 14.34
C GLY A 195 -29.71 -4.80 15.24
N ALA A 196 -30.98 -5.26 15.38
CA ALA A 196 -31.28 -6.42 16.22
C ALA A 196 -30.61 -7.71 15.71
N MET A 197 -30.63 -7.96 14.39
CA MET A 197 -29.99 -9.16 13.80
C MET A 197 -28.48 -9.22 14.08
N VAL A 198 -27.78 -8.11 13.88
CA VAL A 198 -26.33 -8.07 14.17
C VAL A 198 -26.07 -8.14 15.67
N GLY A 199 -26.94 -7.54 16.49
CA GLY A 199 -26.86 -7.66 17.94
C GLY A 199 -27.05 -9.11 18.43
N VAL A 200 -28.02 -9.86 17.88
CA VAL A 200 -28.23 -11.29 18.17
C VAL A 200 -26.97 -12.10 17.81
N LEU A 201 -26.44 -11.91 16.61
CA LEU A 201 -25.20 -12.57 16.18
C LEU A 201 -24.03 -12.23 17.11
N THR A 202 -23.87 -10.96 17.44
CA THR A 202 -22.83 -10.47 18.36
C THR A 202 -22.94 -11.14 19.74
N GLY A 203 -24.17 -11.19 20.30
CA GLY A 203 -24.42 -11.81 21.60
C GLY A 203 -24.13 -13.30 21.64
N ALA A 204 -24.49 -14.03 20.57
CA ALA A 204 -24.20 -15.45 20.44
C ALA A 204 -22.68 -15.72 20.32
N VAL A 205 -21.97 -14.96 19.50
CA VAL A 205 -20.51 -15.10 19.36
C VAL A 205 -19.78 -14.66 20.63
N MET A 206 -20.24 -13.58 21.29
CA MET A 206 -19.66 -13.09 22.54
C MET A 206 -19.79 -14.11 23.68
N TYR A 207 -20.83 -14.94 23.67
CA TYR A 207 -20.97 -16.05 24.64
C TYR A 207 -19.84 -17.09 24.47
N VAL A 208 -19.45 -17.40 23.23
CA VAL A 208 -18.35 -18.35 22.93
C VAL A 208 -16.98 -17.69 23.14
N SER A 209 -16.79 -16.48 22.65
CA SER A 209 -15.55 -15.70 22.78
C SER A 209 -15.86 -14.21 22.89
N PRO A 210 -15.66 -13.59 24.07
CA PRO A 210 -15.94 -12.16 24.25
C PRO A 210 -15.19 -11.24 23.29
N ILE A 211 -13.91 -11.54 23.01
CA ILE A 211 -13.06 -10.74 22.13
C ILE A 211 -13.61 -10.81 20.69
N ILE A 212 -13.89 -12.00 20.18
CA ILE A 212 -14.43 -12.18 18.82
C ILE A 212 -15.82 -11.53 18.74
N GLY A 213 -16.66 -11.68 19.78
CA GLY A 213 -17.99 -11.10 19.83
C GLY A 213 -17.98 -9.56 19.67
N ILE A 214 -17.07 -8.87 20.36
CA ILE A 214 -16.92 -7.41 20.22
C ILE A 214 -16.51 -7.02 18.79
N LEU A 215 -15.76 -7.86 18.09
CA LEU A 215 -15.30 -7.56 16.72
C LEU A 215 -16.39 -7.80 15.66
N VAL A 216 -17.43 -8.61 15.94
CA VAL A 216 -18.49 -8.96 14.97
C VAL A 216 -19.15 -7.73 14.32
N PRO A 217 -19.67 -6.73 15.07
CA PRO A 217 -20.34 -5.58 14.44
C PRO A 217 -19.39 -4.79 13.54
N PHE A 218 -18.11 -4.66 13.90
CA PHE A 218 -17.11 -3.98 13.06
C PHE A 218 -16.77 -4.79 11.80
N ALA A 219 -16.67 -6.11 11.92
CA ALA A 219 -16.43 -6.99 10.77
C ALA A 219 -17.62 -6.97 9.80
N VAL A 220 -18.85 -7.10 10.30
CA VAL A 220 -20.08 -6.99 9.50
C VAL A 220 -20.16 -5.63 8.82
N PHE A 221 -19.88 -4.55 9.56
CA PHE A 221 -19.85 -3.20 9.02
C PHE A 221 -18.84 -3.08 7.87
N GLY A 222 -17.59 -3.49 8.10
CA GLY A 222 -16.53 -3.42 7.08
C GLY A 222 -16.86 -4.25 5.83
N MET A 223 -17.37 -5.47 6.01
CA MET A 223 -17.77 -6.34 4.89
C MET A 223 -18.91 -5.71 4.06
N LEU A 224 -19.95 -5.22 4.71
CA LEU A 224 -21.09 -4.62 4.03
C LEU A 224 -20.74 -3.26 3.41
N LEU A 225 -19.86 -2.48 4.07
CA LEU A 225 -19.37 -1.22 3.54
C LEU A 225 -18.60 -1.43 2.23
N VAL A 226 -17.69 -2.39 2.20
CA VAL A 226 -16.93 -2.74 0.98
C VAL A 226 -17.85 -3.31 -0.09
N LEU A 227 -18.86 -4.10 0.29
CA LEU A 227 -19.83 -4.63 -0.66
C LEU A 227 -20.66 -3.53 -1.33
N GLN A 228 -21.04 -2.48 -0.59
CA GLN A 228 -21.80 -1.34 -1.13
C GLN A 228 -20.93 -0.33 -1.86
N TYR A 229 -19.70 -0.13 -1.37
CA TYR A 229 -18.74 0.87 -1.86
C TYR A 229 -17.36 0.22 -2.03
N PRO A 230 -17.11 -0.50 -3.14
CA PRO A 230 -15.87 -1.27 -3.32
C PRO A 230 -14.59 -0.43 -3.17
N VAL A 231 -14.64 0.86 -3.48
CA VAL A 231 -13.50 1.77 -3.30
C VAL A 231 -13.01 1.83 -1.85
N THR A 232 -13.90 1.66 -0.87
CA THR A 232 -13.54 1.65 0.57
C THR A 232 -12.61 0.47 0.90
N GLY A 233 -12.77 -0.65 0.20
CA GLY A 233 -11.88 -1.79 0.34
C GLY A 233 -10.45 -1.51 -0.13
N VAL A 234 -10.28 -0.70 -1.18
CA VAL A 234 -8.94 -0.23 -1.61
C VAL A 234 -8.30 0.67 -0.55
N PHE A 235 -9.08 1.60 0.03
CA PHE A 235 -8.61 2.45 1.13
C PHE A 235 -8.25 1.63 2.37
N ALA A 236 -9.10 0.66 2.73
CA ALA A 236 -8.86 -0.24 3.84
C ALA A 236 -7.60 -1.09 3.63
N ALA A 237 -7.40 -1.66 2.43
CA ALA A 237 -6.23 -2.46 2.11
C ALA A 237 -4.93 -1.65 2.25
N VAL A 238 -4.88 -0.43 1.70
CA VAL A 238 -3.71 0.46 1.81
C VAL A 238 -3.44 0.88 3.25
N PHE A 239 -4.49 1.18 4.03
CA PHE A 239 -4.35 1.57 5.43
C PHE A 239 -3.89 0.42 6.32
N LEU A 240 -4.51 -0.76 6.16
CA LEU A 240 -4.30 -1.93 7.02
C LEU A 240 -3.01 -2.70 6.68
N ALA A 241 -2.54 -2.64 5.43
CA ALA A 241 -1.39 -3.42 4.99
C ALA A 241 -0.19 -3.38 5.94
N PRO A 242 0.30 -2.22 6.41
CA PRO A 242 1.43 -2.19 7.32
C PRO A 242 1.04 -2.36 8.79
N LEU A 243 -0.24 -2.20 9.17
CA LEU A 243 -0.69 -2.19 10.57
C LEU A 243 -0.97 -3.60 11.11
N ILE A 244 -1.37 -4.55 10.26
CA ILE A 244 -1.65 -5.92 10.67
C ILE A 244 -0.31 -6.64 10.87
N SER A 245 0.06 -6.92 12.13
CA SER A 245 1.40 -7.45 12.47
C SER A 245 1.49 -8.98 12.44
N PHE A 246 0.40 -9.70 12.72
CA PHE A 246 0.43 -11.14 13.00
C PHE A 246 0.28 -12.05 11.77
N SER A 247 -0.34 -11.57 10.67
CA SER A 247 -0.56 -12.37 9.46
C SER A 247 -0.92 -11.52 8.25
N SER A 248 -0.62 -12.00 7.05
CA SER A 248 -1.07 -11.39 5.79
C SER A 248 -2.48 -11.84 5.37
N MET A 249 -3.06 -12.86 6.02
CA MET A 249 -4.37 -13.43 5.66
C MET A 249 -5.52 -12.43 5.78
N PRO A 250 -5.65 -11.60 6.84
CA PRO A 250 -6.72 -10.61 6.90
C PRO A 250 -6.63 -9.59 5.77
N LEU A 251 -5.42 -9.17 5.38
CA LEU A 251 -5.23 -8.29 4.23
C LEU A 251 -5.67 -8.96 2.93
N ALA A 252 -5.30 -10.24 2.73
CA ALA A 252 -5.75 -11.02 1.58
C ALA A 252 -7.28 -11.13 1.55
N GLY A 253 -7.91 -11.33 2.71
CA GLY A 253 -9.38 -11.33 2.85
C GLY A 253 -10.01 -10.01 2.39
N VAL A 254 -9.48 -8.86 2.81
CA VAL A 254 -9.93 -7.54 2.34
C VAL A 254 -9.77 -7.38 0.83
N CYS A 255 -8.63 -7.81 0.28
CA CYS A 255 -8.38 -7.73 -1.16
C CYS A 255 -9.35 -8.62 -1.97
N VAL A 256 -9.55 -9.88 -1.56
CA VAL A 256 -10.50 -10.81 -2.21
C VAL A 256 -11.92 -10.26 -2.13
N TRP A 257 -12.34 -9.79 -0.95
CA TRP A 257 -13.68 -9.24 -0.76
C TRP A 257 -13.93 -8.00 -1.62
N THR A 258 -12.92 -7.13 -1.75
CA THR A 258 -12.98 -5.96 -2.62
C THR A 258 -13.10 -6.36 -4.10
N LEU A 259 -12.32 -7.35 -4.55
CA LEU A 259 -12.40 -7.87 -5.91
C LEU A 259 -13.77 -8.50 -6.20
N LEU A 260 -14.31 -9.30 -5.27
CA LEU A 260 -15.66 -9.87 -5.38
C LEU A 260 -16.72 -8.78 -5.45
N SER A 261 -16.63 -7.78 -4.58
CA SER A 261 -17.55 -6.63 -4.61
C SER A 261 -17.49 -5.90 -5.96
N LEU A 262 -16.29 -5.64 -6.49
CA LEU A 262 -16.12 -5.02 -7.80
C LEU A 262 -16.72 -5.86 -8.93
N VAL A 263 -16.55 -7.18 -8.88
CA VAL A 263 -17.18 -8.10 -9.86
C VAL A 263 -18.69 -8.01 -9.77
N ILE A 264 -19.27 -8.05 -8.57
CA ILE A 264 -20.73 -7.91 -8.38
C ILE A 264 -21.23 -6.57 -8.95
N HIS A 265 -20.57 -5.45 -8.63
CA HIS A 265 -20.91 -4.13 -9.17
C HIS A 265 -20.82 -4.10 -10.70
N SER A 266 -19.76 -4.71 -11.27
CA SER A 266 -19.60 -4.77 -12.73
C SER A 266 -20.67 -5.62 -13.43
N LEU A 267 -21.25 -6.59 -12.73
CA LEU A 267 -22.33 -7.42 -13.25
C LEU A 267 -23.70 -6.73 -13.14
N CYS A 268 -23.86 -5.81 -12.18
CA CYS A 268 -25.10 -5.07 -11.98
C CYS A 268 -25.22 -3.79 -12.85
N ASP A 269 -24.10 -3.34 -13.45
CA ASP A 269 -24.07 -2.15 -14.30
C ASP A 269 -23.67 -2.53 -15.73
N GLU A 270 -24.65 -2.55 -16.65
CA GLU A 270 -24.43 -2.87 -18.06
C GLU A 270 -23.49 -1.90 -18.78
N THR A 271 -23.35 -0.69 -18.24
CA THR A 271 -22.48 0.35 -18.80
C THR A 271 -21.03 0.21 -18.33
N PHE A 272 -20.77 -0.63 -17.33
CA PHE A 272 -19.44 -0.80 -16.74
C PHE A 272 -18.45 -1.38 -17.75
N LYS A 273 -17.33 -0.68 -17.92
CA LYS A 273 -16.22 -1.13 -18.78
C LYS A 273 -14.96 -1.32 -17.96
N TRP A 274 -14.48 -2.54 -17.95
CA TRP A 274 -13.25 -2.87 -17.25
C TRP A 274 -12.05 -2.13 -17.86
N LYS A 275 -11.36 -1.35 -17.05
CA LYS A 275 -10.06 -0.79 -17.42
C LYS A 275 -9.03 -1.92 -17.42
N ARG A 276 -8.41 -2.15 -18.57
CA ARG A 276 -7.45 -3.26 -18.82
C ARG A 276 -6.08 -2.73 -19.20
N GLU A 277 -5.90 -1.42 -19.13
CA GLU A 277 -4.72 -0.70 -19.58
C GLU A 277 -3.55 -0.83 -18.60
N GLY A 278 -2.39 -0.36 -19.02
CA GLY A 278 -1.18 -0.41 -18.22
C GLY A 278 -0.56 -1.80 -18.14
N ALA A 279 -0.23 -2.25 -16.94
CA ALA A 279 0.52 -3.49 -16.71
C ALA A 279 -0.34 -4.78 -16.74
N GLY A 280 -1.67 -4.70 -16.95
CA GLY A 280 -2.59 -5.81 -16.73
C GLY A 280 -2.21 -7.11 -17.46
N VAL A 281 -1.85 -7.05 -18.75
CA VAL A 281 -1.43 -8.25 -19.51
C VAL A 281 -0.15 -8.86 -18.94
N ALA A 282 0.85 -8.02 -18.64
CA ALA A 282 2.12 -8.49 -18.09
C ALA A 282 1.94 -9.12 -16.71
N LEU A 283 1.05 -8.55 -15.86
CA LEU A 283 0.71 -9.11 -14.55
C LEU A 283 0.04 -10.49 -14.66
N LEU A 284 -0.91 -10.66 -15.58
CA LEU A 284 -1.57 -11.95 -15.77
C LEU A 284 -0.62 -13.00 -16.36
N LEU A 285 0.27 -12.61 -17.27
CA LEU A 285 1.31 -13.51 -17.79
C LEU A 285 2.31 -13.89 -16.70
N PHE A 286 2.71 -12.94 -15.87
CA PHE A 286 3.57 -13.20 -14.71
C PHE A 286 2.95 -14.25 -13.78
N LEU A 287 1.67 -14.08 -13.44
CA LEU A 287 0.93 -15.05 -12.62
C LEU A 287 0.78 -16.41 -13.30
N ALA A 288 0.55 -16.45 -14.61
CA ALA A 288 0.44 -17.70 -15.36
C ALA A 288 1.76 -18.48 -15.37
N VAL A 289 2.89 -17.79 -15.58
CA VAL A 289 4.23 -18.41 -15.53
C VAL A 289 4.51 -18.97 -14.14
N LEU A 290 4.26 -18.19 -13.09
CA LEU A 290 4.44 -18.62 -11.71
C LEU A 290 3.50 -19.77 -11.32
N PHE A 291 2.28 -19.82 -11.86
CA PHE A 291 1.37 -20.94 -11.68
C PHE A 291 1.94 -22.24 -12.24
N VAL A 292 2.41 -22.19 -13.49
CA VAL A 292 3.03 -23.36 -14.14
C VAL A 292 4.23 -23.85 -13.33
N SER A 293 5.12 -22.93 -12.92
CA SER A 293 6.26 -23.28 -12.06
C SER A 293 5.82 -23.92 -10.73
N SER A 294 4.75 -23.40 -10.10
CA SER A 294 4.22 -23.94 -8.84
C SER A 294 3.64 -25.35 -8.99
N VAL A 295 2.98 -25.64 -10.11
CA VAL A 295 2.44 -26.99 -10.40
C VAL A 295 3.56 -28.02 -10.54
N PHE A 296 4.68 -27.65 -11.13
CA PHE A 296 5.85 -28.50 -11.32
C PHE A 296 6.92 -28.35 -10.23
N SER A 297 6.60 -27.69 -9.13
CA SER A 297 7.53 -27.40 -8.03
C SER A 297 7.99 -28.65 -7.28
N PHE A 298 9.22 -28.57 -6.74
CA PHE A 298 9.75 -29.53 -5.77
C PHE A 298 8.99 -29.56 -4.44
N ALA A 299 8.23 -28.48 -4.11
CA ALA A 299 7.32 -28.39 -2.97
C ALA A 299 5.95 -27.90 -3.43
N ARG A 300 5.25 -28.70 -4.25
CA ARG A 300 4.05 -28.30 -4.98
C ARG A 300 2.99 -27.60 -4.14
N MET A 301 2.59 -28.20 -3.00
CA MET A 301 1.50 -27.65 -2.18
C MET A 301 1.90 -26.31 -1.57
N ASP A 302 3.13 -26.18 -1.05
CA ASP A 302 3.64 -24.94 -0.49
C ASP A 302 3.71 -23.85 -1.58
N SER A 303 4.21 -24.21 -2.76
CA SER A 303 4.30 -23.28 -3.90
C SER A 303 2.94 -22.81 -4.39
N LEU A 304 1.91 -23.68 -4.40
CA LEU A 304 0.55 -23.28 -4.77
C LEU A 304 -0.08 -22.33 -3.75
N VAL A 305 0.20 -22.50 -2.46
CA VAL A 305 -0.25 -21.56 -1.41
C VAL A 305 0.43 -20.20 -1.61
N VAL A 306 1.74 -20.19 -1.84
CA VAL A 306 2.49 -18.93 -2.14
C VAL A 306 1.94 -18.28 -3.40
N TRP A 307 1.72 -19.05 -4.47
CA TRP A 307 1.11 -18.56 -5.70
C TRP A 307 -0.28 -17.94 -5.47
N ALA A 308 -1.12 -18.56 -4.64
CA ALA A 308 -2.44 -18.01 -4.31
C ALA A 308 -2.35 -16.63 -3.64
N MET A 309 -1.37 -16.42 -2.76
CA MET A 309 -1.12 -15.10 -2.16
C MET A 309 -0.68 -14.08 -3.22
N TYR A 310 0.23 -14.46 -4.12
CA TYR A 310 0.60 -13.63 -5.26
C TYR A 310 -0.59 -13.32 -6.16
N PHE A 311 -1.42 -14.32 -6.46
CA PHE A 311 -2.63 -14.13 -7.27
C PHE A 311 -3.54 -13.06 -6.67
N VAL A 312 -3.82 -13.12 -5.37
CA VAL A 312 -4.67 -12.13 -4.69
C VAL A 312 -4.07 -10.73 -4.77
N PHE A 313 -2.81 -10.56 -4.35
CA PHE A 313 -2.22 -9.23 -4.23
C PHE A 313 -1.85 -8.60 -5.58
N VAL A 314 -1.44 -9.41 -6.56
CA VAL A 314 -1.16 -8.93 -7.91
C VAL A 314 -2.45 -8.59 -8.67
N THR A 315 -3.52 -9.42 -8.55
CA THR A 315 -4.80 -9.12 -9.20
C THR A 315 -5.54 -7.96 -8.54
N PHE A 316 -5.23 -7.62 -7.29
CA PHE A 316 -5.77 -6.43 -6.64
C PHE A 316 -5.42 -5.12 -7.39
N TYR A 317 -4.39 -5.12 -8.21
CA TYR A 317 -4.12 -4.08 -9.20
C TYR A 317 -5.36 -3.71 -10.02
N PHE A 318 -6.17 -4.71 -10.45
CA PHE A 318 -7.39 -4.45 -11.24
C PHE A 318 -8.47 -3.72 -10.41
N ALA A 319 -8.58 -4.01 -9.11
CA ALA A 319 -9.45 -3.22 -8.24
C ALA A 319 -8.99 -1.77 -8.17
N VAL A 320 -7.70 -1.53 -7.98
CA VAL A 320 -7.13 -0.18 -7.89
C VAL A 320 -7.40 0.62 -9.17
N ILE A 321 -7.06 0.10 -10.37
CA ILE A 321 -7.20 0.87 -11.62
C ILE A 321 -8.66 1.11 -12.03
N ASN A 322 -9.59 0.24 -11.60
CA ASN A 322 -11.01 0.39 -11.93
C ASN A 322 -11.74 1.31 -10.95
N LEU A 323 -11.40 1.26 -9.67
CA LEU A 323 -12.07 2.03 -8.60
C LEU A 323 -11.49 3.43 -8.38
N ILE A 324 -10.20 3.62 -8.69
CA ILE A 324 -9.56 4.94 -8.62
C ILE A 324 -9.71 5.63 -9.99
N ASP A 325 -10.81 6.32 -10.18
CA ASP A 325 -11.25 6.92 -11.43
C ASP A 325 -11.11 8.44 -11.46
N THR A 326 -10.91 9.08 -10.29
CA THR A 326 -10.76 10.53 -10.13
C THR A 326 -9.48 10.90 -9.40
N LYS A 327 -9.01 12.14 -9.59
CA LYS A 327 -7.84 12.67 -8.86
C LYS A 327 -8.09 12.73 -7.36
N GLU A 328 -9.31 13.07 -6.97
CA GLU A 328 -9.72 13.16 -5.57
C GLU A 328 -9.55 11.82 -4.85
N LYS A 329 -10.03 10.72 -5.46
CA LYS A 329 -9.83 9.36 -4.94
C LYS A 329 -8.33 8.99 -4.89
N ALA A 330 -7.57 9.26 -5.96
CA ALA A 330 -6.13 8.98 -6.01
C ALA A 330 -5.36 9.72 -4.91
N TYR A 331 -5.58 11.03 -4.77
CA TYR A 331 -4.92 11.82 -3.72
C TYR A 331 -5.42 11.48 -2.32
N GLY A 332 -6.72 11.18 -2.16
CA GLY A 332 -7.28 10.68 -0.91
C GLY A 332 -6.57 9.41 -0.45
N LEU A 333 -6.39 8.45 -1.36
CA LEU A 333 -5.70 7.19 -1.10
C LEU A 333 -4.22 7.39 -0.74
N LEU A 334 -3.50 8.27 -1.45
CA LEU A 334 -2.11 8.58 -1.16
C LEU A 334 -1.92 9.31 0.19
N LYS A 335 -2.89 10.11 0.60
CA LYS A 335 -2.91 10.72 1.95
C LYS A 335 -3.10 9.65 3.03
N VAL A 336 -4.04 8.72 2.83
CA VAL A 336 -4.24 7.58 3.73
C VAL A 336 -2.97 6.72 3.81
N PHE A 337 -2.30 6.48 2.69
CA PHE A 337 -1.03 5.77 2.65
C PHE A 337 0.07 6.47 3.46
N ALA A 338 0.22 7.79 3.31
CA ALA A 338 1.19 8.57 4.07
C ALA A 338 0.89 8.57 5.58
N ILE A 339 -0.41 8.67 5.97
CA ILE A 339 -0.84 8.62 7.37
C ILE A 339 -0.56 7.24 7.96
N SER A 340 -0.92 6.15 7.25
CA SER A 340 -0.62 4.78 7.70
C SER A 340 0.89 4.57 7.89
N GLY A 341 1.71 5.07 6.95
CA GLY A 341 3.16 5.05 7.07
C GLY A 341 3.68 5.83 8.27
N ALA A 342 3.08 6.99 8.57
CA ALA A 342 3.44 7.78 9.75
C ALA A 342 3.14 7.05 11.07
N LEU A 343 2.00 6.36 11.17
CA LEU A 343 1.64 5.56 12.35
C LEU A 343 2.64 4.43 12.59
N VAL A 344 3.00 3.72 11.54
CA VAL A 344 4.00 2.64 11.60
C VAL A 344 5.39 3.18 11.95
N ALA A 345 5.79 4.30 11.35
CA ALA A 345 7.07 4.94 11.64
C ALA A 345 7.12 5.48 13.08
N LEU A 346 6.04 6.07 13.56
CA LEU A 346 5.94 6.55 14.94
C LEU A 346 6.07 5.39 15.94
N TYR A 347 5.39 4.26 15.69
CA TYR A 347 5.54 3.07 16.53
C TYR A 347 6.99 2.54 16.51
N GLY A 348 7.67 2.54 15.34
CA GLY A 348 9.08 2.19 15.25
C GLY A 348 10.00 3.13 16.05
N ILE A 349 9.73 4.44 16.02
CA ILE A 349 10.48 5.40 16.85
C ILE A 349 10.21 5.16 18.34
N MET A 350 8.95 4.85 18.72
CA MET A 350 8.61 4.50 20.11
C MET A 350 9.32 3.22 20.56
N GLN A 351 9.45 2.21 19.70
CA GLN A 351 10.27 1.02 19.99
C GLN A 351 11.72 1.42 20.37
N TYR A 352 12.32 2.32 19.61
CA TYR A 352 13.68 2.77 19.87
C TYR A 352 13.79 3.56 21.19
N VAL A 353 12.87 4.49 21.42
CA VAL A 353 12.91 5.39 22.60
C VAL A 353 12.60 4.64 23.90
N PHE A 354 11.62 3.73 23.88
CA PHE A 354 11.15 3.05 25.09
C PHE A 354 11.67 1.61 25.22
N GLY A 355 12.45 1.12 24.27
CA GLY A 355 12.94 -0.26 24.28
C GLY A 355 11.85 -1.32 24.16
N TRP A 356 10.72 -1.01 23.50
CA TRP A 356 9.60 -1.94 23.38
C TRP A 356 9.88 -3.05 22.36
N ASN A 357 9.53 -4.30 22.73
CA ASN A 357 9.58 -5.46 21.83
C ASN A 357 10.92 -5.59 21.06
N THR A 358 12.02 -5.61 21.80
CA THR A 358 13.37 -5.74 21.23
C THR A 358 13.77 -7.20 21.02
N SER A 359 12.81 -8.09 20.68
CA SER A 359 13.16 -9.48 20.41
C SER A 359 14.02 -9.57 19.14
N ASN A 360 15.16 -10.21 19.26
CA ASN A 360 16.11 -10.48 18.17
C ASN A 360 15.68 -11.72 17.34
N ALA A 361 14.40 -12.08 17.34
CA ALA A 361 13.87 -13.29 16.68
C ALA A 361 14.12 -13.34 15.14
N TRP A 362 14.59 -12.25 14.54
CA TRP A 362 14.98 -12.13 13.13
C TRP A 362 16.51 -12.19 12.92
N ILE A 363 17.30 -12.30 14.01
CA ILE A 363 18.77 -12.43 14.00
C ILE A 363 19.11 -13.86 14.39
N ASP A 364 19.99 -14.48 13.63
CA ASP A 364 20.73 -15.62 14.08
C ASP A 364 21.82 -15.13 15.04
N GLU A 365 21.62 -15.24 16.34
CA GLU A 365 22.52 -14.73 17.38
C GLU A 365 23.91 -15.36 17.30
N GLU A 366 24.03 -16.59 16.78
CA GLU A 366 25.33 -17.25 16.58
C GLU A 366 26.13 -16.59 15.44
N MET A 367 25.45 -16.09 14.41
CA MET A 367 26.08 -15.45 13.24
C MET A 367 26.25 -13.94 13.37
N PHE A 368 25.44 -13.26 14.18
CA PHE A 368 25.33 -11.78 14.20
C PHE A 368 25.35 -11.20 15.63
N ALA A 369 26.20 -11.74 16.50
CA ALA A 369 26.27 -11.41 17.94
C ALA A 369 26.52 -9.92 18.28
N GLU A 370 26.96 -9.08 17.34
CA GLU A 370 27.29 -7.66 17.54
C GLU A 370 26.22 -6.67 17.01
N GLU A 371 25.03 -7.14 16.55
CA GLU A 371 24.05 -6.21 15.99
C GLU A 371 23.37 -5.35 17.06
N THR A 372 23.47 -4.03 16.86
CA THR A 372 22.81 -3.00 17.65
C THR A 372 21.28 -3.07 17.52
N MET A 373 20.54 -2.52 18.48
CA MET A 373 19.09 -2.41 18.47
C MET A 373 18.56 -1.75 17.19
N ARG A 374 17.82 -2.49 16.38
CA ARG A 374 17.20 -2.05 15.13
C ARG A 374 15.67 -2.05 15.27
N VAL A 375 15.01 -1.03 14.71
CA VAL A 375 13.54 -0.95 14.75
C VAL A 375 12.90 -1.72 13.60
N TYR A 376 11.81 -2.43 13.89
CA TYR A 376 11.03 -3.20 12.90
C TYR A 376 9.54 -2.90 12.91
N SER A 377 9.05 -2.15 13.90
CA SER A 377 7.65 -1.73 14.03
C SER A 377 6.66 -2.91 13.94
N THR A 378 5.57 -2.73 13.20
CA THR A 378 4.55 -3.77 12.94
C THR A 378 4.95 -4.78 11.86
N LEU A 379 6.08 -4.57 11.18
CA LEU A 379 6.51 -5.39 10.04
C LEU A 379 7.45 -6.53 10.42
N ALA A 380 7.82 -6.63 11.69
CA ALA A 380 8.58 -7.74 12.30
C ALA A 380 10.02 -7.94 11.77
N ASN A 381 10.49 -7.11 10.83
CA ASN A 381 11.86 -7.15 10.31
C ASN A 381 12.30 -5.73 9.92
N PRO A 382 13.50 -5.25 10.32
CA PRO A 382 13.99 -3.91 10.01
C PRO A 382 14.14 -3.62 8.51
N ASN A 383 14.55 -4.61 7.72
CA ASN A 383 14.67 -4.42 6.27
C ASN A 383 13.29 -4.25 5.63
N VAL A 384 12.31 -5.08 6.03
CA VAL A 384 10.92 -4.98 5.56
C VAL A 384 10.30 -3.63 5.92
N LEU A 385 10.56 -3.15 7.13
CA LEU A 385 10.14 -1.81 7.54
C LEU A 385 10.77 -0.75 6.63
N GLY A 386 12.08 -0.82 6.41
CA GLY A 386 12.79 0.09 5.53
C GLY A 386 12.25 0.08 4.10
N GLU A 387 11.95 -1.08 3.54
CA GLU A 387 11.35 -1.28 2.21
C GLU A 387 9.97 -0.60 2.10
N TYR A 388 9.14 -0.76 3.12
CA TYR A 388 7.85 -0.08 3.17
C TYR A 388 8.02 1.44 3.25
N LEU A 389 8.91 1.93 4.11
CA LEU A 389 9.17 3.36 4.28
C LEU A 389 9.76 4.01 3.03
N LEU A 390 10.54 3.28 2.21
CA LEU A 390 11.01 3.74 0.89
C LEU A 390 9.86 4.10 -0.06
N LEU A 391 8.75 3.36 0.02
CA LEU A 391 7.56 3.64 -0.80
C LEU A 391 6.76 4.82 -0.25
N VAL A 392 6.68 4.99 1.07
CA VAL A 392 5.91 6.05 1.75
C VAL A 392 6.58 7.41 1.62
N LEU A 393 7.90 7.47 1.81
CA LEU A 393 8.64 8.71 2.02
C LEU A 393 8.53 9.70 0.84
N PRO A 394 8.74 9.31 -0.43
CA PRO A 394 8.61 10.25 -1.55
C PRO A 394 7.19 10.78 -1.73
N VAL A 395 6.17 9.95 -1.46
CA VAL A 395 4.75 10.34 -1.52
C VAL A 395 4.45 11.41 -0.45
N SER A 396 4.88 11.19 0.79
CA SER A 396 4.67 12.13 1.89
C SER A 396 5.39 13.47 1.65
N ILE A 397 6.62 13.43 1.12
CA ILE A 397 7.39 14.64 0.73
C ILE A 397 6.60 15.45 -0.31
N VAL A 398 6.09 14.80 -1.36
CA VAL A 398 5.31 15.49 -2.40
C VAL A 398 4.04 16.10 -1.83
N LEU A 399 3.30 15.38 -0.97
CA LEU A 399 2.13 15.93 -0.29
C LEU A 399 2.49 17.17 0.53
N GLY A 400 3.63 17.17 1.24
CA GLY A 400 4.11 18.30 2.01
C GLY A 400 4.47 19.51 1.13
N ILE A 401 5.38 19.33 0.16
CA ILE A 401 5.88 20.45 -0.66
C ILE A 401 4.82 21.05 -1.59
N LYS A 402 3.79 20.26 -1.95
CA LYS A 402 2.72 20.67 -2.89
C LYS A 402 1.44 21.13 -2.20
N SER A 403 1.30 20.95 -0.90
CA SER A 403 0.17 21.50 -0.16
C SER A 403 0.13 23.03 -0.23
N LYS A 404 -1.04 23.56 -0.63
CA LYS A 404 -1.27 25.02 -0.68
C LYS A 404 -1.52 25.62 0.72
N LYS A 405 -2.13 24.84 1.62
CA LYS A 405 -2.49 25.25 2.98
C LYS A 405 -1.29 25.08 3.90
N PRO A 406 -0.90 26.12 4.68
CA PRO A 406 0.32 26.06 5.50
C PRO A 406 0.28 24.96 6.56
N LEU A 407 -0.88 24.74 7.18
CA LEU A 407 -1.03 23.71 8.21
C LEU A 407 -0.94 22.29 7.63
N THR A 408 -1.64 22.02 6.53
CA THR A 408 -1.54 20.74 5.81
C THR A 408 -0.11 20.48 5.32
N LYS A 409 0.57 21.53 4.84
CA LYS A 409 1.98 21.46 4.45
C LYS A 409 2.87 21.04 5.62
N LEU A 410 2.69 21.69 6.77
CA LEU A 410 3.46 21.38 7.99
C LEU A 410 3.23 19.93 8.43
N VAL A 411 1.97 19.47 8.43
CA VAL A 411 1.61 18.09 8.81
C VAL A 411 2.32 17.08 7.92
N TYR A 412 2.27 17.20 6.59
CA TYR A 412 2.93 16.23 5.71
C TYR A 412 4.46 16.35 5.69
N LEU A 413 5.03 17.51 5.96
CA LEU A 413 6.47 17.64 6.20
C LEU A 413 6.88 16.97 7.52
N ALA A 414 6.08 17.08 8.57
CA ALA A 414 6.29 16.35 9.82
C ALA A 414 6.15 14.83 9.62
N VAL A 415 5.14 14.38 8.88
CA VAL A 415 5.00 12.97 8.46
C VAL A 415 6.26 12.49 7.74
N SER A 416 6.77 13.28 6.78
CA SER A 416 7.99 12.93 6.05
C SER A 416 9.22 12.83 6.95
N ALA A 417 9.34 13.75 7.92
CA ALA A 417 10.42 13.72 8.90
C ALA A 417 10.34 12.47 9.81
N ILE A 418 9.16 12.13 10.31
CA ILE A 418 8.93 10.94 11.14
C ILE A 418 9.29 9.67 10.35
N VAL A 419 8.82 9.56 9.10
CA VAL A 419 9.12 8.42 8.22
C VAL A 419 10.62 8.33 7.92
N PHE A 420 11.28 9.47 7.67
CA PHE A 420 12.72 9.51 7.40
C PHE A 420 13.55 9.11 8.62
N VAL A 421 13.24 9.64 9.80
CA VAL A 421 13.92 9.28 11.06
C VAL A 421 13.77 7.77 11.32
N CYS A 422 12.56 7.22 11.18
CA CYS A 422 12.33 5.80 11.35
C CYS A 422 13.13 4.97 10.33
N LEU A 423 13.22 5.41 9.06
CA LEU A 423 14.04 4.76 8.04
C LEU A 423 15.53 4.69 8.44
N ILE A 424 16.07 5.76 9.03
CA ILE A 424 17.44 5.76 9.57
C ILE A 424 17.57 4.74 10.72
N LEU A 425 16.61 4.72 11.65
CA LEU A 425 16.61 3.81 12.80
C LEU A 425 16.43 2.33 12.44
N THR A 426 15.97 2.01 11.22
CA THR A 426 15.99 0.61 10.73
C THR A 426 17.40 0.06 10.56
N GLN A 427 18.41 0.92 10.42
CA GLN A 427 19.80 0.58 10.13
C GLN A 427 19.95 -0.36 8.92
N SER A 428 19.04 -0.31 7.96
CA SER A 428 19.07 -1.08 6.73
C SER A 428 19.89 -0.33 5.66
N ARG A 429 21.14 -0.76 5.45
CA ARG A 429 22.06 -0.16 4.47
C ARG A 429 21.47 -0.11 3.07
N GLY A 430 20.86 -1.22 2.63
CA GLY A 430 20.22 -1.29 1.31
C GLY A 430 19.05 -0.33 1.17
N CYS A 431 18.25 -0.11 2.24
CA CYS A 431 17.17 0.87 2.23
C CYS A 431 17.70 2.31 2.20
N TRP A 432 18.82 2.62 2.86
CA TRP A 432 19.45 3.93 2.76
C TRP A 432 19.96 4.22 1.34
N LEU A 433 20.61 3.24 0.70
CA LEU A 433 21.01 3.32 -0.71
C LEU A 433 19.81 3.46 -1.63
N GLY A 434 18.73 2.69 -1.38
CA GLY A 434 17.46 2.81 -2.11
C GLY A 434 16.84 4.19 -1.98
N PHE A 435 16.92 4.80 -0.79
CA PHE A 435 16.47 6.18 -0.59
C PHE A 435 17.33 7.17 -1.39
N MET A 436 18.65 7.01 -1.42
CA MET A 436 19.53 7.86 -2.22
C MET A 436 19.19 7.77 -3.71
N VAL A 437 18.92 6.57 -4.24
CA VAL A 437 18.46 6.37 -5.63
C VAL A 437 17.11 7.06 -5.85
N SER A 438 16.15 6.89 -4.94
CA SER A 438 14.84 7.54 -5.00
C SER A 438 14.98 9.07 -5.03
N ALA A 439 15.76 9.63 -4.10
CA ALA A 439 16.01 11.08 -4.02
C ALA A 439 16.72 11.61 -5.27
N ALA A 440 17.73 10.90 -5.76
CA ALA A 440 18.47 11.27 -6.96
C ALA A 440 17.56 11.35 -8.19
N LEU A 441 16.70 10.35 -8.39
CA LEU A 441 15.73 10.36 -9.49
C LEU A 441 14.72 11.50 -9.34
N PHE A 442 14.14 11.65 -8.14
CA PHE A 442 13.18 12.72 -7.89
C PHE A 442 13.79 14.10 -8.14
N ILE A 443 14.96 14.39 -7.58
CA ILE A 443 15.66 15.68 -7.75
C ILE A 443 15.99 15.93 -9.21
N THR A 444 16.54 14.93 -9.92
CA THR A 444 16.95 15.07 -11.33
C THR A 444 15.77 15.44 -12.23
N PHE A 445 14.63 14.79 -12.07
CA PHE A 445 13.49 15.02 -12.97
C PHE A 445 12.54 16.12 -12.50
N TYR A 446 12.51 16.42 -11.20
CA TYR A 446 11.64 17.44 -10.64
C TYR A 446 12.26 18.83 -10.70
N ASP A 447 13.45 19.02 -10.13
CA ASP A 447 14.22 20.28 -10.13
C ASP A 447 15.69 20.04 -9.76
N GLY A 448 16.55 20.00 -10.76
CA GLY A 448 17.98 19.75 -10.57
C GLY A 448 18.71 20.71 -9.61
N ARG A 449 18.10 21.88 -9.29
CA ARG A 449 18.66 22.82 -8.29
C ARG A 449 18.70 22.24 -6.87
N TRP A 450 17.87 21.26 -6.59
CA TRP A 450 17.86 20.59 -5.27
C TRP A 450 19.09 19.71 -5.06
N TRP A 451 19.86 19.39 -6.13
CA TRP A 451 21.13 18.70 -5.99
C TRP A 451 22.11 19.46 -5.08
N MET A 452 22.12 20.79 -5.14
CA MET A 452 22.96 21.60 -4.26
C MET A 452 22.61 21.39 -2.79
N LEU A 453 21.31 21.35 -2.46
CA LEU A 453 20.84 21.07 -1.11
C LEU A 453 21.13 19.63 -0.68
N ALA A 454 20.98 18.67 -1.60
CA ALA A 454 21.28 17.27 -1.33
C ALA A 454 22.77 17.03 -1.05
N ILE A 455 23.67 17.64 -1.84
CA ILE A 455 25.12 17.55 -1.62
C ILE A 455 25.50 18.22 -0.31
N LEU A 456 24.92 19.40 -0.01
CA LEU A 456 25.16 20.08 1.25
C LEU A 456 24.67 19.23 2.45
N ALA A 457 23.46 18.68 2.37
CA ALA A 457 22.94 17.79 3.39
C ALA A 457 23.86 16.56 3.60
N LEU A 458 24.33 15.94 2.52
CA LEU A 458 25.24 14.81 2.60
C LEU A 458 26.58 15.16 3.27
N ALA A 459 27.10 16.36 3.02
CA ALA A 459 28.32 16.86 3.69
C ALA A 459 28.14 17.06 5.19
N PHE A 460 26.92 17.30 5.66
CA PHE A 460 26.62 17.44 7.10
C PHE A 460 26.34 16.12 7.81
N VAL A 461 26.11 15.00 7.07
CA VAL A 461 25.81 13.68 7.63
C VAL A 461 26.81 13.25 8.71
N PRO A 462 28.16 13.35 8.51
CA PRO A 462 29.13 12.93 9.52
C PRO A 462 29.06 13.70 10.84
N PHE A 463 28.50 14.92 10.85
CA PHE A 463 28.42 15.76 12.03
C PHE A 463 27.11 15.60 12.81
N VAL A 464 26.12 14.94 12.22
CA VAL A 464 24.77 14.83 12.80
C VAL A 464 24.43 13.40 13.23
N LEU A 465 24.97 12.39 12.54
CA LEU A 465 24.65 11.01 12.85
C LEU A 465 25.49 10.48 14.02
N PRO A 466 24.89 9.68 14.94
CA PRO A 466 25.63 8.96 15.97
C PRO A 466 26.66 8.00 15.36
N ASP A 467 27.76 7.74 16.09
CA ASP A 467 28.85 6.87 15.64
C ASP A 467 28.38 5.47 15.23
N THR A 468 27.39 4.91 15.94
CA THR A 468 26.81 3.61 15.63
C THR A 468 26.18 3.56 14.23
N ILE A 469 25.46 4.63 13.83
CA ILE A 469 24.85 4.76 12.50
C ILE A 469 25.94 5.05 11.46
N MET A 470 26.93 5.88 11.81
CA MET A 470 28.04 6.20 10.91
C MET A 470 28.89 4.96 10.61
N ASN A 471 29.25 4.17 11.61
CA ASN A 471 30.00 2.91 11.42
C ASN A 471 29.22 1.94 10.52
N ARG A 472 27.90 1.84 10.70
CA ARG A 472 27.03 1.04 9.84
C ARG A 472 26.99 1.55 8.39
N LEU A 473 27.06 2.87 8.18
CA LEU A 473 27.15 3.49 6.86
C LEU A 473 28.50 3.19 6.20
N MET A 474 29.59 3.27 6.95
CA MET A 474 30.96 3.01 6.46
C MET A 474 31.20 1.54 6.14
N SER A 475 30.45 0.60 6.74
CA SER A 475 30.52 -0.83 6.42
C SER A 475 29.82 -1.23 5.10
N ILE A 476 29.32 -0.28 4.33
CA ILE A 476 28.71 -0.58 3.02
C ILE A 476 29.80 -1.04 2.05
N GLY A 477 29.64 -2.28 1.55
CA GLY A 477 30.60 -2.88 0.61
C GLY A 477 31.79 -3.56 1.26
N ASP A 478 31.90 -3.57 2.58
CA ASP A 478 32.93 -4.33 3.29
C ASP A 478 32.60 -5.83 3.26
N MET A 479 33.50 -6.62 2.68
CA MET A 479 33.40 -8.10 2.64
C MET A 479 33.74 -8.75 3.98
N GLY A 480 34.35 -8.02 4.90
CA GLY A 480 34.55 -8.46 6.29
C GLY A 480 33.28 -8.44 7.12
N ASP A 481 32.25 -7.68 6.66
CA ASP A 481 30.94 -7.69 7.31
C ASP A 481 30.19 -9.01 7.05
N SER A 482 29.80 -9.69 8.12
CA SER A 482 29.12 -10.99 8.07
C SER A 482 27.86 -11.00 7.20
N SER A 483 27.06 -9.94 7.25
CA SER A 483 25.83 -9.82 6.45
C SER A 483 26.11 -9.67 4.95
N THR A 484 27.22 -9.07 4.55
CA THR A 484 27.60 -8.92 3.15
C THR A 484 28.14 -10.25 2.60
N SER A 485 29.08 -10.88 3.30
CA SER A 485 29.64 -12.17 2.90
C SER A 485 28.58 -13.29 2.85
N TYR A 486 27.67 -13.33 3.82
CA TYR A 486 26.53 -14.25 3.85
C TYR A 486 25.70 -14.17 2.55
N ARG A 487 25.31 -12.96 2.11
CA ARG A 487 24.56 -12.78 0.87
C ARG A 487 25.32 -13.23 -0.37
N VAL A 488 26.62 -12.94 -0.44
CA VAL A 488 27.46 -13.36 -1.57
C VAL A 488 27.50 -14.88 -1.67
N PHE A 489 27.69 -15.60 -0.56
CA PHE A 489 27.67 -17.07 -0.56
C PHE A 489 26.31 -17.63 -1.00
N ILE A 490 25.20 -17.02 -0.53
CA ILE A 490 23.86 -17.40 -0.98
C ILE A 490 23.71 -17.18 -2.49
N TRP A 491 24.17 -16.04 -3.02
CA TRP A 491 24.08 -15.77 -4.46
C TRP A 491 24.89 -16.75 -5.29
N MET A 492 26.09 -17.15 -4.82
CA MET A 492 26.91 -18.16 -5.50
C MET A 492 26.17 -19.51 -5.58
N GLY A 493 25.61 -19.99 -4.47
CA GLY A 493 24.82 -21.21 -4.44
C GLY A 493 23.55 -21.10 -5.30
N THR A 494 22.85 -19.97 -5.18
CA THR A 494 21.61 -19.69 -5.96
C THR A 494 21.90 -19.67 -7.46
N MET A 495 23.05 -19.17 -7.90
CA MET A 495 23.45 -19.19 -9.31
C MET A 495 23.67 -20.62 -9.82
N GLY A 496 24.07 -21.56 -8.95
CA GLY A 496 24.10 -22.99 -9.26
C GLY A 496 22.70 -23.54 -9.58
N ILE A 497 21.68 -23.15 -8.81
CA ILE A 497 20.28 -23.52 -9.11
C ILE A 497 19.85 -22.94 -10.46
N VAL A 498 20.11 -21.65 -10.69
CA VAL A 498 19.74 -20.99 -11.96
C VAL A 498 20.33 -21.71 -13.17
N ARG A 499 21.58 -22.13 -13.14
CA ARG A 499 22.21 -22.86 -14.25
C ARG A 499 21.48 -24.14 -14.62
N ASN A 500 20.86 -24.82 -13.64
CA ASN A 500 20.18 -26.10 -13.87
C ASN A 500 18.68 -25.93 -14.16
N TYR A 501 18.04 -24.86 -13.66
CA TYR A 501 16.58 -24.67 -13.73
C TYR A 501 16.16 -23.35 -14.37
N PHE A 502 16.98 -22.76 -15.25
CA PHE A 502 16.80 -21.39 -15.78
C PHE A 502 15.50 -21.15 -16.56
N MET A 503 14.88 -22.20 -17.14
CA MET A 503 13.65 -22.04 -17.93
C MET A 503 12.37 -22.15 -17.11
N GLY A 504 12.27 -23.12 -16.21
CA GLY A 504 11.04 -23.42 -15.48
C GLY A 504 11.05 -22.99 -14.01
N GLY A 505 12.24 -22.75 -13.48
CA GLY A 505 12.44 -22.56 -12.04
C GLY A 505 12.26 -23.85 -11.23
N ILE A 506 12.30 -23.69 -9.90
CA ILE A 506 12.14 -24.80 -8.94
C ILE A 506 10.76 -24.77 -8.25
N GLY A 507 9.94 -23.76 -8.53
CA GLY A 507 8.69 -23.47 -7.84
C GLY A 507 8.83 -22.31 -6.83
N MET A 508 7.70 -21.79 -6.38
CA MET A 508 7.62 -20.62 -5.55
C MET A 508 7.85 -20.94 -4.07
N GLY A 509 8.45 -19.98 -3.37
CA GLY A 509 8.49 -19.89 -1.92
C GLY A 509 9.60 -20.68 -1.25
N GLU A 510 9.67 -20.51 0.06
CA GLU A 510 10.70 -21.07 0.92
C GLU A 510 10.76 -22.60 0.88
N GLY A 511 9.60 -23.29 0.84
CA GLY A 511 9.55 -24.75 0.82
C GLY A 511 10.22 -25.37 -0.40
N ALA A 512 10.13 -24.75 -1.59
CA ALA A 512 10.84 -25.20 -2.79
C ALA A 512 12.33 -24.87 -2.71
N PHE A 513 12.67 -23.67 -2.23
CA PHE A 513 14.05 -23.23 -2.07
C PHE A 513 14.79 -24.10 -1.06
N ALA A 514 14.22 -24.37 0.10
CA ALA A 514 14.81 -25.19 1.16
C ALA A 514 15.11 -26.63 0.73
N LYS A 515 14.34 -27.20 -0.24
CA LYS A 515 14.58 -28.55 -0.79
C LYS A 515 15.72 -28.59 -1.79
N VAL A 516 15.93 -27.53 -2.54
CA VAL A 516 16.88 -27.53 -3.66
C VAL A 516 18.20 -26.81 -3.31
N TYR A 517 18.14 -25.71 -2.57
CA TYR A 517 19.31 -24.88 -2.25
C TYR A 517 20.45 -25.63 -1.56
N PRO A 518 20.22 -26.54 -0.58
CA PRO A 518 21.32 -27.27 0.08
C PRO A 518 22.21 -28.05 -0.89
N LEU A 519 21.71 -28.50 -2.04
CA LEU A 519 22.47 -29.21 -3.06
C LEU A 519 23.48 -28.31 -3.80
N PHE A 520 23.30 -26.99 -3.73
CA PHE A 520 24.10 -25.97 -4.40
C PHE A 520 24.74 -24.99 -3.41
N SER A 521 24.50 -25.19 -2.10
CA SER A 521 24.99 -24.30 -1.05
C SER A 521 26.50 -24.13 -1.12
N TYR A 522 26.94 -22.87 -1.05
CA TYR A 522 28.35 -22.53 -0.95
C TYR A 522 28.72 -22.32 0.52
N ASN A 523 29.84 -22.89 0.96
CA ASN A 523 30.33 -22.79 2.33
C ASN A 523 29.29 -23.25 3.40
N SER A 524 28.45 -24.24 3.06
CA SER A 524 27.42 -24.81 3.94
C SER A 524 26.43 -23.80 4.52
N VAL A 525 26.28 -22.63 3.87
CA VAL A 525 25.33 -21.58 4.29
C VAL A 525 23.91 -22.07 4.09
N ILE A 526 23.07 -21.97 5.12
CA ILE A 526 21.63 -22.25 5.06
C ILE A 526 20.90 -20.92 4.83
N ALA A 527 19.95 -20.91 3.92
CA ALA A 527 19.16 -19.71 3.63
C ALA A 527 17.71 -20.07 3.26
N PRO A 528 16.72 -19.30 3.71
CA PRO A 528 15.32 -19.49 3.34
C PRO A 528 15.00 -18.97 1.91
N HIS A 529 15.81 -18.06 1.39
CA HIS A 529 15.66 -17.43 0.07
C HIS A 529 16.98 -16.77 -0.36
N SER A 530 17.02 -16.27 -1.61
CA SER A 530 18.24 -15.74 -2.24
C SER A 530 18.68 -14.34 -1.76
N HIS A 531 17.95 -13.65 -0.88
CA HIS A 531 18.19 -12.23 -0.54
C HIS A 531 18.41 -11.31 -1.75
N ASN A 532 17.66 -11.54 -2.83
CA ASN A 532 17.62 -10.72 -4.04
C ASN A 532 16.35 -11.07 -4.81
N THR A 533 15.42 -10.13 -4.92
CA THR A 533 14.11 -10.40 -5.55
C THR A 533 14.22 -10.82 -7.01
N PHE A 534 15.15 -10.24 -7.77
CA PHE A 534 15.33 -10.60 -9.18
C PHE A 534 15.88 -12.00 -9.34
N LEU A 535 16.87 -12.35 -8.51
CA LEU A 535 17.47 -13.68 -8.49
C LEU A 535 16.45 -14.72 -7.97
N GLN A 536 15.66 -14.36 -6.97
CA GLN A 536 14.59 -15.23 -6.44
C GLN A 536 13.53 -15.54 -7.50
N LEU A 537 13.04 -14.53 -8.22
CA LEU A 537 12.09 -14.74 -9.32
C LEU A 537 12.69 -15.60 -10.44
N LEU A 538 13.99 -15.46 -10.71
CA LEU A 538 14.71 -16.30 -11.66
C LEU A 538 14.79 -17.76 -11.19
N VAL A 539 14.98 -17.97 -9.89
CA VAL A 539 14.99 -19.32 -9.29
C VAL A 539 13.57 -19.92 -9.24
N GLU A 540 12.59 -19.12 -8.85
CA GLU A 540 11.22 -19.59 -8.65
C GLU A 540 10.49 -19.92 -9.96
N GLY A 541 10.62 -19.07 -10.97
CA GLY A 541 9.84 -19.21 -12.22
C GLY A 541 10.69 -19.09 -13.50
N GLY A 542 12.02 -19.16 -13.38
CA GLY A 542 12.93 -19.10 -14.50
C GLY A 542 12.99 -17.73 -15.20
N ILE A 543 13.70 -17.70 -16.34
CA ILE A 543 13.78 -16.50 -17.21
C ILE A 543 12.39 -15.95 -17.56
N PRO A 544 11.35 -16.77 -17.85
CA PRO A 544 10.03 -16.23 -18.16
C PRO A 544 9.43 -15.38 -17.04
N ALA A 545 9.56 -15.79 -15.77
CA ALA A 545 9.04 -15.02 -14.63
C ALA A 545 9.77 -13.69 -14.47
N LEU A 546 11.10 -13.71 -14.52
CA LEU A 546 11.92 -12.50 -14.45
C LEU A 546 11.62 -11.55 -15.63
N ALA A 547 11.49 -12.07 -16.85
CA ALA A 547 11.16 -11.27 -18.03
C ALA A 547 9.79 -10.59 -17.91
N MET A 548 8.78 -11.30 -17.39
CA MET A 548 7.45 -10.71 -17.15
C MET A 548 7.49 -9.66 -16.04
N PHE A 549 8.25 -9.88 -14.97
CA PHE A 549 8.44 -8.87 -13.93
C PHE A 549 9.11 -7.61 -14.46
N ILE A 550 10.18 -7.74 -15.26
CA ILE A 550 10.82 -6.61 -15.95
C ILE A 550 9.84 -5.91 -16.89
N ALA A 551 8.98 -6.65 -17.60
CA ALA A 551 7.95 -6.07 -18.45
C ALA A 551 6.93 -5.24 -17.63
N ILE A 552 6.51 -5.71 -16.45
CA ILE A 552 5.65 -4.94 -15.54
C ILE A 552 6.30 -3.61 -15.15
N ILE A 553 7.58 -3.65 -14.75
CA ILE A 553 8.36 -2.46 -14.38
C ILE A 553 8.50 -1.49 -15.58
N ALA A 554 8.83 -2.01 -16.76
CA ALA A 554 8.96 -1.21 -17.97
C ALA A 554 7.63 -0.51 -18.35
N VAL A 555 6.51 -1.24 -18.27
CA VAL A 555 5.17 -0.68 -18.52
C VAL A 555 4.80 0.35 -17.47
N PHE A 556 5.12 0.13 -16.20
CA PHE A 556 4.92 1.10 -15.13
C PHE A 556 5.64 2.42 -15.42
N PHE A 557 6.95 2.39 -15.67
CA PHE A 557 7.72 3.61 -15.98
C PHE A 557 7.28 4.28 -17.29
N LYS A 558 6.87 3.50 -18.30
CA LYS A 558 6.29 4.03 -19.54
C LYS A 558 5.01 4.82 -19.28
N ASN A 559 4.08 4.26 -18.51
CA ASN A 559 2.83 4.95 -18.18
C ASN A 559 3.10 6.21 -17.33
N THR A 560 4.00 6.11 -16.35
CA THR A 560 4.45 7.27 -15.57
C THR A 560 4.99 8.39 -16.47
N HIS A 561 5.90 8.05 -17.39
CA HIS A 561 6.49 9.01 -18.32
C HIS A 561 5.42 9.68 -19.21
N ASN A 562 4.47 8.91 -19.73
CA ASN A 562 3.39 9.42 -20.55
C ASN A 562 2.50 10.40 -19.76
N GLY A 563 2.10 10.04 -18.53
CA GLY A 563 1.35 10.93 -17.66
C GLY A 563 2.15 12.19 -17.28
N TYR A 564 3.42 12.01 -16.93
CA TYR A 564 4.31 13.12 -16.55
C TYR A 564 4.47 14.15 -17.67
N ARG A 565 4.61 13.70 -18.93
CA ARG A 565 4.79 14.60 -20.10
C ARG A 565 3.59 15.49 -20.38
N VAL A 566 2.38 15.03 -20.09
CA VAL A 566 1.15 15.82 -20.31
C VAL A 566 0.82 16.74 -19.14
N CYS A 567 1.44 16.54 -17.99
CA CYS A 567 1.25 17.41 -16.84
C CYS A 567 2.01 18.73 -17.02
N GLU A 568 1.48 19.79 -16.41
CA GLU A 568 2.21 21.03 -16.21
C GLU A 568 3.45 20.76 -15.34
N LYS A 569 4.59 21.31 -15.74
CA LYS A 569 5.85 21.18 -14.98
C LYS A 569 5.67 21.64 -13.53
N LYS A 570 6.14 20.84 -12.59
CA LYS A 570 6.06 21.12 -11.15
C LYS A 570 4.62 21.24 -10.61
N SER A 571 3.60 20.79 -11.36
CA SER A 571 2.25 20.65 -10.81
C SER A 571 2.20 19.56 -9.72
N LEU A 572 1.10 19.48 -8.97
CA LEU A 572 0.89 18.37 -8.02
C LEU A 572 0.87 17.02 -8.74
N ASP A 573 0.21 16.95 -9.90
CA ASP A 573 0.10 15.72 -10.69
C ASP A 573 1.48 15.23 -11.14
N SER A 574 2.30 16.12 -11.75
CA SER A 574 3.65 15.76 -12.21
C SER A 574 4.56 15.34 -11.05
N ALA A 575 4.52 16.07 -9.93
CA ALA A 575 5.31 15.75 -8.76
C ALA A 575 4.90 14.40 -8.13
N MET A 576 3.60 14.09 -8.09
CA MET A 576 3.10 12.86 -7.49
C MET A 576 3.44 11.63 -8.34
N LEU A 577 3.23 11.70 -9.66
CA LEU A 577 3.64 10.63 -10.58
C LEU A 577 5.15 10.33 -10.44
N LEU A 578 5.97 11.38 -10.36
CA LEU A 578 7.40 11.24 -10.16
C LEU A 578 7.75 10.73 -8.75
N GLY A 579 7.06 11.21 -7.71
CA GLY A 579 7.28 10.78 -6.33
C GLY A 579 7.02 9.29 -6.14
N ILE A 580 5.90 8.77 -6.66
CA ILE A 580 5.62 7.33 -6.64
C ILE A 580 6.67 6.55 -7.44
N ALA A 581 7.01 7.04 -8.64
CA ALA A 581 7.99 6.35 -9.50
C ALA A 581 9.40 6.31 -8.88
N SER A 582 9.81 7.39 -8.21
CA SER A 582 11.10 7.42 -7.52
C SER A 582 11.12 6.49 -6.29
N GLY A 583 10.02 6.41 -5.53
CA GLY A 583 9.88 5.46 -4.44
C GLY A 583 9.97 4.01 -4.91
N VAL A 584 9.25 3.69 -5.98
CA VAL A 584 9.31 2.36 -6.63
C VAL A 584 10.72 2.05 -7.13
N ALA A 585 11.43 3.02 -7.72
CA ALA A 585 12.81 2.82 -8.18
C ALA A 585 13.77 2.56 -7.01
N GLY A 586 13.65 3.29 -5.90
CA GLY A 586 14.42 3.04 -4.68
C GLY A 586 14.13 1.68 -4.07
N PHE A 587 12.87 1.27 -4.05
CA PHE A 587 12.46 -0.07 -3.62
C PHE A 587 13.04 -1.17 -4.51
N LEU A 588 12.97 -1.01 -5.84
CA LEU A 588 13.57 -1.98 -6.78
C LEU A 588 15.09 -2.06 -6.64
N PHE A 589 15.76 -0.94 -6.32
CA PHE A 589 17.18 -0.96 -6.01
C PHE A 589 17.47 -1.76 -4.73
N GLN A 590 16.71 -1.55 -3.65
CA GLN A 590 16.79 -2.36 -2.43
C GLN A 590 16.53 -3.85 -2.72
N SER A 591 15.59 -4.16 -3.62
CA SER A 591 15.24 -5.52 -4.04
C SER A 591 16.39 -6.29 -4.71
N MET A 592 17.49 -5.63 -5.07
CA MET A 592 18.74 -6.28 -5.52
C MET A 592 19.54 -6.86 -4.36
N PHE A 593 19.28 -6.41 -3.13
CA PHE A 593 20.03 -6.79 -1.92
C PHE A 593 19.18 -7.52 -0.88
N ASP A 594 17.85 -7.63 -1.14
CA ASP A 594 16.94 -8.43 -0.31
C ASP A 594 15.80 -9.02 -1.14
N TYR A 595 15.14 -10.07 -0.62
CA TYR A 595 13.94 -10.64 -1.23
C TYR A 595 12.71 -9.94 -0.67
N THR A 596 12.34 -8.80 -1.25
CA THR A 596 11.28 -7.92 -0.74
C THR A 596 9.87 -8.52 -0.81
N PHE A 597 9.65 -9.53 -1.65
CA PHE A 597 8.33 -10.14 -1.85
C PHE A 597 8.02 -11.32 -0.93
N TYR A 598 8.96 -11.73 -0.06
CA TYR A 598 8.62 -12.71 0.98
C TYR A 598 7.63 -12.12 2.00
N ASN A 599 7.64 -10.80 2.19
CA ASN A 599 6.63 -10.11 2.98
C ASN A 599 5.46 -9.68 2.07
N TYR A 600 4.39 -10.47 2.08
CA TYR A 600 3.22 -10.24 1.23
C TYR A 600 2.55 -8.88 1.43
N ARG A 601 2.66 -8.27 2.62
CA ARG A 601 2.09 -6.95 2.91
C ARG A 601 2.82 -5.85 2.13
N VAL A 602 4.15 -5.91 2.08
CA VAL A 602 4.99 -4.98 1.30
C VAL A 602 4.79 -5.22 -0.19
N MET A 603 4.73 -6.48 -0.61
CA MET A 603 4.40 -6.86 -1.99
C MET A 603 3.04 -6.30 -2.42
N ALA A 604 2.00 -6.43 -1.57
CA ALA A 604 0.68 -5.87 -1.84
C ALA A 604 0.74 -4.35 -2.06
N VAL A 605 1.42 -3.61 -1.16
CA VAL A 605 1.61 -2.16 -1.28
C VAL A 605 2.35 -1.80 -2.57
N PHE A 606 3.37 -2.54 -2.96
CA PHE A 606 4.10 -2.33 -4.21
C PHE A 606 3.16 -2.40 -5.43
N PHE A 607 2.35 -3.47 -5.55
CA PHE A 607 1.41 -3.61 -6.67
C PHE A 607 0.25 -2.60 -6.61
N MET A 608 -0.20 -2.22 -5.41
CA MET A 608 -1.17 -1.13 -5.24
C MET A 608 -0.61 0.20 -5.76
N LEU A 609 0.64 0.55 -5.43
CA LEU A 609 1.26 1.79 -5.90
C LEU A 609 1.48 1.80 -7.41
N ILE A 610 1.84 0.66 -8.01
CA ILE A 610 1.85 0.51 -9.48
C ILE A 610 0.46 0.84 -10.04
N GLY A 611 -0.60 0.27 -9.46
CA GLY A 611 -1.98 0.52 -9.86
C GLY A 611 -2.39 1.99 -9.73
N ILE A 612 -2.09 2.62 -8.58
CA ILE A 612 -2.41 4.03 -8.30
C ILE A 612 -1.72 4.96 -9.29
N ASN A 613 -0.43 4.73 -9.56
CA ASN A 613 0.33 5.56 -10.50
C ASN A 613 -0.19 5.44 -11.93
N ILE A 614 -0.51 4.21 -12.38
CA ILE A 614 -1.10 3.97 -13.70
C ILE A 614 -2.50 4.59 -13.79
N ALA A 615 -3.33 4.46 -12.74
CA ALA A 615 -4.65 5.10 -12.70
C ALA A 615 -4.53 6.63 -12.78
N LEU A 616 -3.65 7.24 -11.97
CA LEU A 616 -3.40 8.68 -11.98
C LEU A 616 -2.87 9.15 -13.35
N SER A 617 -1.93 8.41 -13.95
CA SER A 617 -1.42 8.68 -15.30
C SER A 617 -2.56 8.66 -16.34
N GLY A 618 -3.45 7.67 -16.29
CA GLY A 618 -4.61 7.58 -17.17
C GLY A 618 -5.59 8.74 -16.99
N ILE A 619 -5.85 9.16 -15.74
CA ILE A 619 -6.73 10.29 -15.42
C ILE A 619 -6.19 11.61 -15.99
N VAL A 620 -4.88 11.87 -15.86
CA VAL A 620 -4.29 13.13 -16.34
C VAL A 620 -4.18 13.17 -17.86
N THR A 621 -3.97 12.03 -18.51
CA THR A 621 -3.91 11.95 -19.98
C THR A 621 -5.28 12.15 -20.64
N ARG A 622 -6.36 11.57 -20.09
CA ARG A 622 -7.73 11.72 -20.60
C ARG A 622 -8.28 13.16 -20.55
N LYS A 623 -7.83 13.99 -19.61
CA LYS A 623 -8.28 15.39 -19.50
C LYS A 623 -7.72 16.30 -20.59
N ARG A 624 -6.77 15.84 -21.40
CA ARG A 624 -6.16 16.62 -22.50
C ARG A 624 -6.47 16.09 -23.90
N SER A 625 -7.01 14.87 -24.03
CA SER A 625 -7.60 14.35 -25.27
C SER A 625 -9.08 14.78 -25.37
#